data_f6812c6eb6d7f80d9b8ad3afac31f72f
#
_entry.id   f6812c6eb6d7f80d9b8ad3afac31f72f
#
_cell.length_a   1.000
_cell.length_b   1.000
_cell.length_c   1.000
_cell.angle_alpha   90.00
_cell.angle_beta   90.00
_cell.angle_gamma   90.00
#
_symmetry.space_group_name_H-M   'P 1'
#
loop_
_entity.id
_entity.type
_entity.pdbx_description
1 polymer ?
#
loop_
_entity_poly.entity_id
_entity_poly.type
_entity_poly.pdbx_seq_one_letter_code
_entity_poly.pdbx_strand_id
1 'polypeptide(L)'
;MFDEYGGDVSVVIPQNGTLAQATVEDVATTSAIHNGQVEKIYLSPQAHGNYNKIAFNKERIVLAGSPQKSTGAALNEQSTVAGAITVESSLFLQPKQKPAKPRNGAPSAPTLGAPSIGTAAGTSFLAAEVYKYSATACNVVGEGNESAVQTATIVANGDSVSIAITPTGGIAALFYNIYRSEANGTKRQYIGRVKANGAAAVTFVDLNNKLPGMATAFALDMRGMEMGELSSFKSIELAKTDLSTPKAYYRFTALKVALPRFNVLIDNVK
;
A
#
# COMPACT_ATOMS: atom_id res chain seq x y z
N MET A 1 -0.39 -11.66 -5.04
CA MET A 1 0.52 -12.69 -4.46
C MET A 1 0.04 -13.11 -3.08
N PHE A 2 -0.09 -12.22 -2.11
CA PHE A 2 -0.53 -12.58 -0.74
C PHE A 2 -2.03 -12.93 -0.66
N ASP A 3 -2.86 -12.43 -1.57
CA ASP A 3 -4.31 -12.69 -1.60
C ASP A 3 -4.73 -13.90 -2.47
N GLU A 4 -3.86 -14.39 -3.35
CA GLU A 4 -4.22 -15.44 -4.33
C GLU A 4 -4.07 -16.87 -3.83
N TYR A 5 -3.33 -17.09 -2.76
CA TYR A 5 -2.99 -18.42 -2.26
C TYR A 5 -3.79 -18.86 -1.03
N GLY A 6 -4.93 -18.24 -0.77
CA GLY A 6 -5.93 -18.69 0.23
C GLY A 6 -5.38 -18.94 1.63
N GLY A 7 -5.80 -18.15 2.59
CA GLY A 7 -5.82 -18.37 4.04
C GLY A 7 -4.59 -18.84 4.80
N ASP A 8 -3.76 -19.67 4.23
CA ASP A 8 -2.62 -20.30 4.92
C ASP A 8 -1.25 -19.68 4.59
N VAL A 9 -1.25 -18.64 3.75
CA VAL A 9 -0.03 -18.08 3.16
C VAL A 9 0.27 -16.67 3.62
N SER A 10 -0.69 -16.00 4.21
CA SER A 10 -0.53 -14.61 4.56
C SER A 10 0.20 -14.48 5.88
N VAL A 11 1.49 -14.38 5.79
CA VAL A 11 2.24 -13.81 6.89
C VAL A 11 2.07 -12.30 6.81
N VAL A 12 0.96 -11.81 7.34
CA VAL A 12 0.65 -10.40 7.43
C VAL A 12 0.73 -9.96 8.89
N ILE A 13 1.61 -9.03 9.17
CA ILE A 13 1.76 -8.44 10.51
C ILE A 13 1.15 -7.03 10.48
N PRO A 14 0.03 -6.78 11.17
CA PRO A 14 -0.54 -5.44 11.27
C PRO A 14 0.27 -4.59 12.25
N GLN A 15 0.97 -3.58 11.74
CA GLN A 15 1.74 -2.65 12.58
C GLN A 15 0.87 -1.53 13.16
N ASN A 16 -0.07 -1.02 12.39
CA ASN A 16 -0.98 0.08 12.76
C ASN A 16 -0.28 1.32 13.34
N GLY A 17 0.90 1.63 12.86
CA GLY A 17 1.71 2.76 13.34
C GLY A 17 3.12 2.79 12.80
N THR A 18 4.02 3.43 13.54
CA THR A 18 5.43 3.47 13.18
C THR A 18 6.05 2.08 13.39
N LEU A 19 6.87 1.62 12.44
CA LEU A 19 7.55 0.35 12.53
C LEU A 19 8.40 0.29 13.82
N ALA A 20 8.12 -0.70 14.67
CA ALA A 20 8.86 -0.93 15.90
C ALA A 20 10.00 -1.94 15.68
N GLN A 21 11.05 -1.88 16.49
CA GLN A 21 12.12 -2.88 16.46
C GLN A 21 11.59 -4.29 16.81
N ALA A 22 10.61 -4.37 17.72
CA ALA A 22 9.94 -5.63 18.04
C ALA A 22 9.26 -6.26 16.82
N THR A 23 8.63 -5.46 15.98
CA THR A 23 7.98 -5.95 14.75
C THR A 23 8.99 -6.50 13.75
N VAL A 24 10.19 -5.94 13.67
CA VAL A 24 11.27 -6.49 12.83
C VAL A 24 11.71 -7.87 13.34
N GLU A 25 11.76 -8.07 14.66
CA GLU A 25 12.04 -9.37 15.28
C GLU A 25 10.90 -10.38 15.04
N ASP A 26 9.65 -9.93 15.15
CA ASP A 26 8.48 -10.76 14.83
C ASP A 26 8.49 -11.22 13.38
N VAL A 27 8.87 -10.32 12.45
CA VAL A 27 9.04 -10.62 11.03
C VAL A 27 10.11 -11.68 10.82
N ALA A 28 11.27 -11.52 11.47
CA ALA A 28 12.38 -12.46 11.39
C ALA A 28 11.96 -13.85 11.91
N THR A 29 11.32 -13.89 13.08
CA THR A 29 10.84 -15.12 13.72
C THR A 29 9.81 -15.82 12.84
N THR A 30 8.85 -15.07 12.30
CA THR A 30 7.78 -15.64 11.47
C THR A 30 8.33 -16.25 10.18
N SER A 31 9.28 -15.57 9.53
CA SER A 31 9.96 -16.12 8.36
C SER A 31 10.78 -17.36 8.71
N ALA A 32 11.52 -17.34 9.83
CA ALA A 32 12.36 -18.44 10.29
C ALA A 32 11.57 -19.71 10.61
N ILE A 33 10.36 -19.61 11.18
CA ILE A 33 9.44 -20.73 11.41
C ILE A 33 9.15 -21.49 10.10
N HIS A 34 9.12 -20.77 8.99
CA HIS A 34 8.92 -21.36 7.65
C HIS A 34 10.23 -21.70 6.92
N ASN A 35 11.38 -21.70 7.61
CA ASN A 35 12.72 -21.87 7.06
C ASN A 35 13.15 -20.74 6.09
N GLY A 36 12.51 -19.58 6.17
CA GLY A 36 12.91 -18.38 5.46
C GLY A 36 13.97 -17.59 6.21
N GLN A 37 14.61 -16.68 5.51
CA GLN A 37 15.54 -15.71 6.09
C GLN A 37 15.29 -14.37 5.40
N VAL A 38 14.58 -13.49 6.08
CA VAL A 38 14.36 -12.13 5.57
C VAL A 38 15.71 -11.40 5.59
N GLU A 39 16.09 -10.88 4.44
CA GLU A 39 17.32 -10.10 4.27
C GLU A 39 17.03 -8.59 4.26
N LYS A 40 15.87 -8.21 3.70
CA LYS A 40 15.52 -6.80 3.47
C LYS A 40 14.09 -6.49 3.80
N ILE A 41 13.90 -5.32 4.42
CA ILE A 41 12.57 -4.71 4.62
C ILE A 41 12.51 -3.42 3.79
N TYR A 42 11.52 -3.34 2.90
CA TYR A 42 11.26 -2.16 2.10
C TYR A 42 10.11 -1.36 2.68
N LEU A 43 10.36 -0.10 2.99
CA LEU A 43 9.42 0.86 3.56
C LEU A 43 9.12 2.01 2.60
N SER A 44 8.04 2.72 2.85
CA SER A 44 7.88 4.05 2.26
C SER A 44 8.93 5.02 2.84
N PRO A 45 9.35 6.06 2.11
CA PRO A 45 10.31 7.03 2.63
C PRO A 45 9.87 7.69 3.93
N GLN A 46 8.56 7.94 4.08
CA GLN A 46 7.99 8.49 5.31
C GLN A 46 8.12 7.51 6.48
N ALA A 47 7.75 6.25 6.27
CA ALA A 47 7.85 5.21 7.29
C ALA A 47 9.32 4.96 7.71
N HIS A 48 10.24 4.93 6.75
CA HIS A 48 11.68 4.82 7.03
C HIS A 48 12.20 6.02 7.85
N GLY A 49 11.79 7.24 7.50
CA GLY A 49 12.13 8.43 8.27
C GLY A 49 11.58 8.39 9.71
N ASN A 50 10.38 7.86 9.92
CA ASN A 50 9.81 7.69 11.25
C ASN A 50 10.52 6.58 12.04
N TYR A 51 10.89 5.48 11.38
CA TYR A 51 11.67 4.40 11.98
C TYR A 51 13.04 4.91 12.47
N ASN A 52 13.75 5.69 11.67
CA ASN A 52 15.02 6.29 12.06
C ASN A 52 14.91 7.23 13.27
N LYS A 53 13.79 7.93 13.45
CA LYS A 53 13.56 8.78 14.63
C LYS A 53 13.49 7.98 15.94
N ILE A 54 13.05 6.72 15.89
CA ILE A 54 13.02 5.85 17.07
C ILE A 54 14.44 5.49 17.50
N ALA A 55 15.32 5.20 16.53
CA ALA A 55 16.72 4.88 16.79
C ALA A 55 17.48 6.06 17.42
N PHE A 56 17.17 7.28 17.02
CA PHE A 56 17.82 8.50 17.51
C PHE A 56 17.75 8.67 19.03
N ASN A 57 16.71 8.15 19.67
CA ASN A 57 16.54 8.24 21.12
C ASN A 57 17.31 7.14 21.91
N LYS A 58 17.76 6.08 21.26
CA LYS A 58 18.33 4.89 21.92
C LYS A 58 19.84 4.72 21.70
N GLU A 59 20.37 5.20 20.59
CA GLU A 59 21.75 4.95 20.18
C GLU A 59 22.59 6.23 20.16
N ARG A 60 22.92 6.72 21.35
CA ARG A 60 23.97 7.72 21.52
C ARG A 60 25.27 7.06 21.94
N ILE A 61 25.71 6.03 21.23
CA ILE A 61 27.05 5.46 21.41
C ILE A 61 27.97 6.21 20.45
N VAL A 62 28.62 7.23 20.96
CA VAL A 62 29.74 7.88 20.30
C VAL A 62 30.96 6.98 20.53
N LEU A 63 31.33 6.20 19.53
CA LEU A 63 32.62 5.53 19.52
C LEU A 63 33.71 6.62 19.40
N ALA A 64 34.44 6.83 20.47
CA ALA A 64 35.56 7.75 20.49
C ALA A 64 36.60 7.31 19.43
N GLY A 65 36.85 8.17 18.45
CA GLY A 65 37.88 7.96 17.41
C GLY A 65 37.38 7.86 15.97
N SER A 66 36.07 7.86 15.73
CA SER A 66 35.53 7.95 14.37
C SER A 66 35.30 9.41 13.95
N PRO A 67 35.85 9.88 12.82
CA PRO A 67 35.58 11.22 12.33
C PRO A 67 34.14 11.28 11.82
N GLN A 68 33.19 11.56 12.69
CA GLN A 68 31.80 11.72 12.34
C GLN A 68 31.57 13.03 11.60
N LYS A 69 31.40 12.97 10.31
CA LYS A 69 31.01 14.11 9.46
C LYS A 69 29.51 14.37 9.38
N SER A 70 28.67 13.56 10.02
CA SER A 70 27.23 13.72 10.01
C SER A 70 26.62 13.60 11.41
N THR A 71 25.79 14.56 11.79
CA THR A 71 24.94 14.51 12.97
C THR A 71 23.65 13.81 12.60
N GLY A 72 23.52 12.52 12.91
CA GLY A 72 22.29 11.75 12.71
C GLY A 72 22.60 10.26 12.79
N ALA A 73 21.72 9.50 13.43
CA ALA A 73 21.73 8.05 13.39
C ALA A 73 20.75 7.59 12.31
N ALA A 74 21.22 6.79 11.34
CA ALA A 74 20.35 6.08 10.42
C ALA A 74 20.37 4.60 10.82
N LEU A 75 19.21 4.05 11.16
CA LEU A 75 19.08 2.64 11.46
C LEU A 75 18.77 1.90 10.14
N ASN A 76 19.83 1.53 9.45
CA ASN A 76 19.73 0.82 8.16
C ASN A 76 19.80 -0.70 8.31
N GLU A 77 20.24 -1.19 9.47
CA GLU A 77 20.42 -2.61 9.72
C GLU A 77 20.06 -2.94 11.16
N GLN A 78 19.35 -4.04 11.35
CA GLN A 78 18.99 -4.57 12.66
C GLN A 78 19.40 -6.04 12.73
N SER A 79 20.14 -6.40 13.78
CA SER A 79 20.41 -7.81 14.10
C SER A 79 19.20 -8.46 14.72
N THR A 80 18.80 -9.61 14.21
CA THR A 80 17.65 -10.38 14.65
C THR A 80 18.06 -11.84 14.90
N VAL A 81 17.15 -12.64 15.47
CA VAL A 81 17.35 -14.08 15.66
C VAL A 81 17.66 -14.82 14.35
N ALA A 82 17.18 -14.36 13.23
CA ALA A 82 17.40 -14.96 11.91
C ALA A 82 18.57 -14.34 11.12
N GLY A 83 19.32 -13.42 11.73
CA GLY A 83 20.44 -12.71 11.09
C GLY A 83 20.20 -11.20 11.00
N ALA A 84 21.05 -10.51 10.26
CA ALA A 84 20.96 -9.08 10.05
C ALA A 84 19.92 -8.76 8.95
N ILE A 85 18.99 -7.85 9.23
CA ILE A 85 17.98 -7.37 8.29
C ILE A 85 18.28 -5.92 7.94
N THR A 86 18.38 -5.64 6.64
CA THR A 86 18.55 -4.28 6.13
C THR A 86 17.20 -3.60 5.91
N VAL A 87 17.06 -2.38 6.39
CA VAL A 87 15.85 -1.55 6.19
C VAL A 87 16.14 -0.51 5.12
N GLU A 88 15.39 -0.56 4.03
CA GLU A 88 15.55 0.31 2.87
C GLU A 88 14.26 1.07 2.56
N SER A 89 14.36 2.25 1.95
CA SER A 89 13.20 3.00 1.47
C SER A 89 12.96 2.78 -0.02
N SER A 90 11.68 2.66 -0.39
CA SER A 90 11.25 2.60 -1.79
C SER A 90 10.19 3.66 -2.08
N LEU A 91 10.44 4.47 -3.11
CA LEU A 91 9.48 5.49 -3.57
C LEU A 91 8.17 4.87 -4.08
N PHE A 92 8.19 3.63 -4.53
CA PHE A 92 7.00 2.92 -5.03
C PHE A 92 6.03 2.49 -3.92
N LEU A 93 6.46 2.50 -2.66
CA LEU A 93 5.66 2.11 -1.50
C LEU A 93 4.98 3.30 -0.82
N GLN A 94 5.02 4.48 -1.42
CA GLN A 94 4.30 5.63 -0.86
C GLN A 94 2.79 5.40 -0.89
N PRO A 95 2.07 5.82 0.17
CA PRO A 95 0.61 5.80 0.16
C PRO A 95 0.09 6.56 -1.05
N LYS A 96 -0.89 5.97 -1.74
CA LYS A 96 -1.49 6.62 -2.89
C LYS A 96 -2.09 7.96 -2.48
N GLN A 97 -1.71 9.00 -3.20
CA GLN A 97 -2.27 10.33 -3.01
C GLN A 97 -3.34 10.62 -4.06
N LYS A 98 -4.36 11.35 -3.65
CA LYS A 98 -5.38 11.84 -4.56
C LYS A 98 -4.74 12.83 -5.55
N PRO A 99 -5.03 12.72 -6.85
CA PRO A 99 -4.51 13.67 -7.83
C PRO A 99 -5.04 15.08 -7.56
N ALA A 100 -4.18 16.08 -7.67
CA ALA A 100 -4.55 17.49 -7.46
C ALA A 100 -5.56 17.97 -8.52
N LYS A 101 -5.48 17.42 -9.74
CA LYS A 101 -6.39 17.73 -10.85
C LYS A 101 -6.75 16.45 -11.60
N PRO A 102 -8.01 16.28 -12.02
CA PRO A 102 -8.40 15.16 -12.86
C PRO A 102 -7.72 15.26 -14.23
N ARG A 103 -7.46 14.13 -14.86
CA ARG A 103 -6.97 14.10 -16.24
C ARG A 103 -8.13 14.28 -17.22
N ASN A 104 -7.89 14.99 -18.29
CA ASN A 104 -8.85 15.04 -19.39
C ASN A 104 -9.04 13.63 -19.97
N GLY A 105 -10.29 13.19 -20.14
CA GLY A 105 -10.63 11.81 -20.50
C GLY A 105 -10.76 10.84 -19.34
N ALA A 106 -10.58 11.29 -18.10
CA ALA A 106 -10.95 10.50 -16.90
C ALA A 106 -12.47 10.53 -16.68
N PRO A 107 -13.03 9.51 -15.99
CA PRO A 107 -14.45 9.46 -15.68
C PRO A 107 -14.90 10.62 -14.78
N SER A 108 -16.19 10.96 -14.84
CA SER A 108 -16.81 11.91 -13.92
C SER A 108 -16.80 11.40 -12.47
N ALA A 109 -16.95 12.33 -11.52
CA ALA A 109 -17.05 11.97 -10.10
C ALA A 109 -18.22 10.99 -9.87
N PRO A 110 -18.04 9.89 -9.16
CA PRO A 110 -19.12 8.99 -8.81
C PRO A 110 -20.03 9.62 -7.75
N THR A 111 -21.24 9.09 -7.61
CA THR A 111 -22.12 9.44 -6.49
C THR A 111 -21.97 8.42 -5.38
N LEU A 112 -21.72 8.88 -4.16
CA LEU A 112 -21.72 8.05 -2.97
C LEU A 112 -23.11 8.07 -2.31
N GLY A 113 -23.65 6.89 -2.05
CA GLY A 113 -24.82 6.75 -1.17
C GLY A 113 -24.48 7.09 0.29
N ALA A 114 -25.50 7.30 1.09
CA ALA A 114 -25.32 7.44 2.54
C ALA A 114 -24.66 6.16 3.11
N PRO A 115 -23.63 6.29 3.98
CA PRO A 115 -22.99 5.13 4.58
C PRO A 115 -23.99 4.34 5.44
N SER A 116 -24.00 3.04 5.28
CA SER A 116 -24.74 2.11 6.12
C SER A 116 -23.81 1.50 7.15
N ILE A 117 -24.18 1.59 8.42
CA ILE A 117 -23.43 1.02 9.53
C ILE A 117 -24.03 -0.36 9.81
N GLY A 118 -23.17 -1.36 9.93
CA GLY A 118 -23.58 -2.73 10.20
C GLY A 118 -22.52 -3.47 10.99
N THR A 119 -22.90 -4.59 11.59
CA THR A 119 -21.95 -5.45 12.30
C THR A 119 -21.19 -6.34 11.32
N ALA A 120 -19.88 -6.42 11.48
CA ALA A 120 -19.03 -7.38 10.78
C ALA A 120 -17.91 -7.86 11.69
N ALA A 121 -17.57 -9.15 11.57
CA ALA A 121 -16.45 -9.69 12.33
C ALA A 121 -15.11 -9.09 11.89
N GLY A 122 -14.22 -8.84 12.83
CA GLY A 122 -12.85 -8.42 12.55
C GLY A 122 -12.65 -6.93 12.27
N THR A 123 -13.60 -6.07 12.63
CA THR A 123 -13.41 -4.63 12.50
C THR A 123 -12.78 -4.03 13.75
N SER A 124 -12.06 -2.92 13.57
CA SER A 124 -11.45 -2.16 14.66
C SER A 124 -12.02 -0.74 14.83
N PHE A 125 -13.19 -0.45 14.25
CA PHE A 125 -13.87 0.81 14.47
C PHE A 125 -14.37 0.94 15.91
N LEU A 126 -14.28 2.14 16.47
CA LEU A 126 -14.75 2.45 17.82
C LEU A 126 -16.03 3.27 17.78
N ALA A 127 -16.91 3.03 18.75
CA ALA A 127 -18.16 3.76 18.89
C ALA A 127 -17.94 5.27 19.03
N ALA A 128 -18.87 6.06 18.52
CA ALA A 128 -18.88 7.52 18.50
C ALA A 128 -17.80 8.18 17.62
N GLU A 129 -16.94 7.43 16.96
CA GLU A 129 -16.00 7.98 15.98
C GLU A 129 -16.71 8.35 14.67
N VAL A 130 -16.27 9.46 14.08
CA VAL A 130 -16.83 10.01 12.86
C VAL A 130 -15.79 9.95 11.74
N TYR A 131 -16.17 9.36 10.61
CA TYR A 131 -15.33 9.22 9.45
C TYR A 131 -15.94 9.88 8.23
N LYS A 132 -15.11 10.52 7.41
CA LYS A 132 -15.51 11.16 6.16
C LYS A 132 -14.99 10.35 4.98
N TYR A 133 -15.88 10.02 4.08
CA TYR A 133 -15.60 9.21 2.90
C TYR A 133 -15.78 10.01 1.62
N SER A 134 -14.97 9.70 0.64
CA SER A 134 -15.13 10.15 -0.74
C SER A 134 -14.56 9.10 -1.70
N ALA A 135 -14.98 9.15 -2.94
CA ALA A 135 -14.47 8.27 -3.98
C ALA A 135 -14.15 9.03 -5.26
N THR A 136 -13.26 8.47 -6.05
CA THR A 136 -12.96 8.92 -7.41
C THR A 136 -13.14 7.77 -8.37
N ALA A 137 -13.57 8.04 -9.58
CA ALA A 137 -13.67 7.05 -10.66
C ALA A 137 -12.39 7.07 -11.50
N CYS A 138 -11.92 5.89 -11.89
CA CYS A 138 -10.66 5.71 -12.61
C CYS A 138 -10.84 4.86 -13.87
N ASN A 139 -10.11 5.20 -14.91
CA ASN A 139 -9.97 4.42 -16.13
C ASN A 139 -8.49 4.33 -16.55
N VAL A 140 -8.21 3.87 -17.78
CA VAL A 140 -6.84 3.76 -18.33
C VAL A 140 -6.15 5.13 -18.52
N VAL A 141 -6.92 6.20 -18.67
CA VAL A 141 -6.39 7.57 -18.86
C VAL A 141 -5.96 8.15 -17.52
N GLY A 142 -6.73 7.89 -16.47
CA GLY A 142 -6.41 8.40 -15.14
C GLY A 142 -7.60 8.45 -14.20
N GLU A 143 -7.44 9.24 -13.16
CA GLU A 143 -8.38 9.44 -12.07
C GLU A 143 -9.17 10.72 -12.25
N GLY A 144 -10.49 10.64 -12.07
CA GLY A 144 -11.43 11.73 -12.21
C GLY A 144 -11.59 12.57 -10.94
N ASN A 145 -12.62 13.41 -10.95
CA ASN A 145 -12.95 14.24 -9.81
C ASN A 145 -13.41 13.41 -8.60
N GLU A 146 -13.23 13.99 -7.43
CA GLU A 146 -13.73 13.44 -6.17
C GLU A 146 -15.24 13.63 -6.06
N SER A 147 -15.93 12.63 -5.51
CA SER A 147 -17.35 12.68 -5.17
C SER A 147 -17.63 13.70 -4.05
N ALA A 148 -18.89 14.01 -3.84
CA ALA A 148 -19.34 14.64 -2.59
C ALA A 148 -18.92 13.78 -1.38
N VAL A 149 -18.65 14.46 -0.28
CA VAL A 149 -18.21 13.81 0.96
C VAL A 149 -19.41 13.21 1.68
N GLN A 150 -19.30 11.96 2.09
CA GLN A 150 -20.25 11.30 2.96
C GLN A 150 -19.66 11.12 4.35
N THR A 151 -20.50 11.24 5.37
CA THR A 151 -20.07 11.12 6.77
C THR A 151 -20.71 9.87 7.38
N ALA A 152 -19.88 9.04 8.01
CA ALA A 152 -20.31 7.87 8.77
C ALA A 152 -19.97 8.09 10.24
N THR A 153 -20.95 7.86 11.11
CA THR A 153 -20.75 7.86 12.58
C THR A 153 -20.92 6.42 13.06
N ILE A 154 -19.90 5.88 13.70
CA ILE A 154 -19.90 4.52 14.22
C ILE A 154 -20.81 4.45 15.45
N VAL A 155 -21.68 3.46 15.49
CA VAL A 155 -22.68 3.29 16.56
C VAL A 155 -22.12 2.41 17.68
N ALA A 156 -21.51 1.29 17.33
CA ALA A 156 -20.95 0.36 18.29
C ALA A 156 -19.51 -0.05 17.92
N ASN A 157 -18.75 -0.48 18.93
CA ASN A 157 -17.41 -1.04 18.67
C ASN A 157 -17.52 -2.28 17.79
N GLY A 158 -16.67 -2.35 16.76
CA GLY A 158 -16.66 -3.47 15.84
C GLY A 158 -17.69 -3.37 14.71
N ASP A 159 -18.34 -2.23 14.52
CA ASP A 159 -19.20 -1.99 13.37
C ASP A 159 -18.36 -1.92 12.06
N SER A 160 -19.02 -2.11 10.93
CA SER A 160 -18.47 -1.89 9.60
C SER A 160 -19.19 -0.75 8.89
N VAL A 161 -18.54 -0.17 7.89
CA VAL A 161 -19.12 0.90 7.07
C VAL A 161 -19.28 0.40 5.65
N SER A 162 -20.51 0.35 5.15
CA SER A 162 -20.83 -0.01 3.77
C SER A 162 -21.24 1.22 2.99
N ILE A 163 -20.64 1.45 1.82
CA ILE A 163 -20.91 2.62 0.98
C ILE A 163 -21.24 2.15 -0.43
N ALA A 164 -22.43 2.51 -0.91
CA ALA A 164 -22.81 2.31 -2.29
C ALA A 164 -22.16 3.39 -3.18
N ILE A 165 -21.55 2.98 -4.28
CA ILE A 165 -20.89 3.85 -5.26
C ILE A 165 -21.61 3.68 -6.58
N THR A 166 -22.26 4.75 -7.03
CA THR A 166 -23.01 4.76 -8.29
C THR A 166 -22.21 5.53 -9.34
N PRO A 167 -21.97 4.93 -10.52
CA PRO A 167 -21.30 5.66 -11.60
C PRO A 167 -22.15 6.84 -12.06
N THR A 168 -21.50 7.95 -12.33
CA THR A 168 -22.14 9.09 -13.02
C THR A 168 -21.88 8.92 -14.51
N GLY A 169 -22.90 9.08 -15.35
CA GLY A 169 -22.84 8.83 -16.78
C GLY A 169 -21.66 9.53 -17.51
N GLY A 170 -21.36 9.10 -18.70
CA GLY A 170 -20.26 9.58 -19.53
C GLY A 170 -19.18 8.53 -19.74
N ILE A 171 -17.93 8.85 -19.43
CA ILE A 171 -16.79 7.95 -19.62
C ILE A 171 -16.82 6.82 -18.59
N ALA A 172 -16.73 5.57 -19.06
CA ALA A 172 -16.78 4.39 -18.19
C ALA A 172 -15.61 4.32 -17.21
N ALA A 173 -15.89 3.99 -15.97
CA ALA A 173 -14.90 3.69 -14.95
C ALA A 173 -14.51 2.21 -15.02
N LEU A 174 -13.25 1.90 -14.73
CA LEU A 174 -12.75 0.54 -14.51
C LEU A 174 -12.77 0.16 -13.04
N PHE A 175 -12.51 1.13 -12.18
CA PHE A 175 -12.52 0.98 -10.73
C PHE A 175 -12.74 2.33 -10.03
N TYR A 176 -13.10 2.24 -8.75
CA TYR A 176 -13.23 3.41 -7.87
C TYR A 176 -12.18 3.34 -6.78
N ASN A 177 -11.47 4.43 -6.55
CA ASN A 177 -10.60 4.59 -5.38
C ASN A 177 -11.39 5.23 -4.25
N ILE A 178 -11.24 4.67 -3.07
CA ILE A 178 -11.92 5.11 -1.86
C ILE A 178 -10.94 5.83 -0.95
N TYR A 179 -11.38 6.97 -0.44
CA TYR A 179 -10.63 7.81 0.48
C TYR A 179 -11.42 8.00 1.76
N ARG A 180 -10.75 7.85 2.89
CA ARG A 180 -11.33 8.02 4.22
C ARG A 180 -10.48 8.95 5.06
N SER A 181 -11.10 9.68 5.99
CA SER A 181 -10.39 10.43 7.00
C SER A 181 -9.93 9.51 8.15
N GLU A 182 -8.98 9.99 8.95
CA GLU A 182 -8.77 9.46 10.30
C GLU A 182 -10.02 9.70 11.16
N ALA A 183 -10.13 9.02 12.29
CA ALA A 183 -11.20 9.20 13.25
C ALA A 183 -11.34 10.70 13.62
N ASN A 184 -12.54 11.23 13.52
CA ASN A 184 -12.86 12.65 13.77
C ASN A 184 -12.06 13.66 12.91
N GLY A 185 -11.38 13.17 11.87
CA GLY A 185 -10.55 13.97 10.99
C GLY A 185 -11.32 14.55 9.79
N THR A 186 -10.62 15.37 9.00
CA THR A 186 -11.18 15.96 7.77
C THR A 186 -10.39 15.60 6.53
N LYS A 187 -9.08 15.31 6.67
CA LYS A 187 -8.19 14.95 5.57
C LYS A 187 -8.45 13.51 5.17
N ARG A 188 -8.88 13.31 3.93
CA ARG A 188 -9.17 11.98 3.38
C ARG A 188 -7.95 11.45 2.61
N GLN A 189 -7.59 10.21 2.90
CA GLN A 189 -6.47 9.50 2.32
C GLN A 189 -6.96 8.16 1.78
N TYR A 190 -6.21 7.61 0.83
CA TYR A 190 -6.56 6.36 0.17
C TYR A 190 -6.58 5.20 1.16
N ILE A 191 -7.64 4.40 1.10
CA ILE A 191 -7.79 3.18 1.90
C ILE A 191 -8.00 1.92 1.06
N GLY A 192 -8.44 2.07 -0.19
CA GLY A 192 -8.70 0.91 -1.03
C GLY A 192 -9.35 1.25 -2.36
N ARG A 193 -9.65 0.22 -3.12
CA ARG A 193 -10.37 0.36 -4.39
C ARG A 193 -11.37 -0.78 -4.58
N VAL A 194 -12.41 -0.51 -5.34
CA VAL A 194 -13.37 -1.52 -5.79
C VAL A 194 -13.48 -1.48 -7.31
N LYS A 195 -13.63 -2.66 -7.93
CA LYS A 195 -13.82 -2.78 -9.37
C LYS A 195 -15.20 -2.23 -9.77
N ALA A 196 -15.25 -1.44 -10.82
CA ALA A 196 -16.52 -0.98 -11.38
C ALA A 196 -17.28 -2.15 -12.04
N ASN A 197 -18.59 -2.09 -11.98
CA ASN A 197 -19.49 -3.07 -12.63
C ASN A 197 -20.31 -2.38 -13.73
N GLY A 198 -19.62 -1.85 -14.74
CA GLY A 198 -20.26 -1.11 -15.81
C GLY A 198 -21.06 0.09 -15.28
N ALA A 199 -22.37 0.13 -15.60
CA ALA A 199 -23.29 1.17 -15.14
C ALA A 199 -23.96 0.83 -13.78
N ALA A 200 -23.77 -0.37 -13.24
CA ALA A 200 -24.36 -0.77 -11.98
C ALA A 200 -23.61 -0.19 -10.77
N ALA A 201 -24.33 0.11 -9.71
CA ALA A 201 -23.73 0.48 -8.45
C ALA A 201 -22.93 -0.67 -7.85
N VAL A 202 -21.84 -0.34 -7.17
CA VAL A 202 -21.01 -1.29 -6.42
C VAL A 202 -20.93 -0.86 -4.97
N THR A 203 -20.77 -1.82 -4.06
CA THR A 203 -20.65 -1.53 -2.62
C THR A 203 -19.21 -1.76 -2.19
N PHE A 204 -18.65 -0.79 -1.49
CA PHE A 204 -17.41 -0.92 -0.76
C PHE A 204 -17.71 -1.12 0.72
N VAL A 205 -17.13 -2.16 1.32
CA VAL A 205 -17.24 -2.44 2.75
C VAL A 205 -15.91 -2.14 3.40
N ASP A 206 -15.93 -1.21 4.34
CA ASP A 206 -14.76 -0.84 5.14
C ASP A 206 -14.81 -1.55 6.50
N LEU A 207 -13.80 -2.33 6.77
CA LEU A 207 -13.60 -3.06 8.03
C LEU A 207 -12.51 -2.42 8.91
N ASN A 208 -12.02 -1.24 8.54
CA ASN A 208 -10.89 -0.56 9.17
C ASN A 208 -9.56 -1.34 9.11
N ASN A 209 -9.43 -2.27 8.18
CA ASN A 209 -8.18 -3.03 8.01
C ASN A 209 -7.08 -2.20 7.36
N LYS A 210 -7.44 -1.16 6.61
CA LYS A 210 -6.50 -0.19 6.02
C LYS A 210 -6.67 1.16 6.69
N LEU A 211 -5.60 1.64 7.29
CA LEU A 211 -5.61 2.94 7.98
C LEU A 211 -5.21 4.06 7.02
N PRO A 212 -5.89 5.21 7.07
CA PRO A 212 -5.63 6.32 6.17
C PRO A 212 -4.19 6.84 6.28
N GLY A 213 -3.52 6.99 5.12
CA GLY A 213 -2.16 7.54 5.06
C GLY A 213 -1.04 6.62 5.50
N MET A 214 -1.35 5.37 5.80
CA MET A 214 -0.36 4.35 6.09
C MET A 214 0.02 3.58 4.83
N ALA A 215 1.24 3.08 4.81
CA ALA A 215 1.79 2.30 3.72
C ALA A 215 1.87 0.82 4.10
N THR A 216 2.05 -0.02 3.10
CA THR A 216 2.42 -1.42 3.29
C THR A 216 3.93 -1.54 3.15
N ALA A 217 4.57 -2.30 4.01
CA ALA A 217 5.98 -2.65 3.90
C ALA A 217 6.14 -4.13 3.52
N PHE A 218 7.24 -4.45 2.86
CA PHE A 218 7.56 -5.79 2.41
C PHE A 218 8.86 -6.24 3.02
N ALA A 219 8.82 -7.33 3.76
CA ALA A 219 10.00 -8.02 4.25
C ALA A 219 10.27 -9.23 3.34
N LEU A 220 11.40 -9.24 2.69
CA LEU A 220 11.67 -10.15 1.58
C LEU A 220 12.88 -11.05 1.86
N ASP A 221 12.69 -12.33 1.59
CA ASP A 221 13.75 -13.32 1.41
C ASP A 221 14.06 -13.40 -0.10
N MET A 222 15.20 -12.87 -0.49
CA MET A 222 15.59 -12.79 -1.91
C MET A 222 15.97 -14.14 -2.51
N ARG A 223 16.25 -15.17 -1.72
CA ARG A 223 16.68 -16.49 -2.19
C ARG A 223 15.58 -17.22 -2.99
N GLY A 224 14.32 -16.95 -2.63
CA GLY A 224 13.16 -17.53 -3.32
C GLY A 224 12.63 -16.71 -4.49
N MET A 225 13.28 -15.60 -4.85
CA MET A 225 12.83 -14.68 -5.88
C MET A 225 13.76 -14.71 -7.09
N GLU A 226 13.17 -14.88 -8.26
CA GLU A 226 13.91 -14.91 -9.53
C GLU A 226 13.17 -14.08 -10.58
N MET A 227 13.92 -13.31 -11.36
CA MET A 227 13.38 -12.62 -12.51
C MET A 227 13.57 -13.49 -13.76
N GLY A 228 12.52 -14.16 -14.19
CA GLY A 228 12.52 -14.90 -15.45
C GLY A 228 12.45 -13.93 -16.64
N GLU A 229 13.32 -14.09 -17.60
CA GLU A 229 13.36 -13.28 -18.82
C GLU A 229 13.18 -14.19 -20.04
N LEU A 230 12.05 -14.03 -20.74
CA LEU A 230 11.78 -14.73 -21.98
C LEU A 230 12.46 -14.03 -23.16
N SER A 231 12.51 -12.71 -23.15
CA SER A 231 13.19 -11.90 -24.16
C SER A 231 13.80 -10.67 -23.50
N SER A 232 15.09 -10.47 -23.71
CA SER A 232 15.81 -9.27 -23.31
C SER A 232 15.25 -8.03 -24.02
N PHE A 233 15.67 -6.86 -23.57
CA PHE A 233 15.27 -5.62 -24.20
C PHE A 233 15.68 -5.58 -25.67
N LYS A 234 14.69 -5.50 -26.57
CA LYS A 234 14.88 -5.47 -28.02
C LYS A 234 14.09 -4.34 -28.64
N SER A 235 14.55 -3.88 -29.79
CA SER A 235 13.82 -2.93 -30.63
C SER A 235 13.47 -3.58 -31.98
N ILE A 236 12.28 -3.27 -32.47
CA ILE A 236 11.84 -3.61 -33.83
C ILE A 236 11.55 -2.30 -34.55
N GLU A 237 12.06 -2.17 -35.76
CA GLU A 237 11.67 -1.07 -36.65
C GLU A 237 10.28 -1.36 -37.19
N LEU A 238 9.39 -0.37 -37.06
CA LEU A 238 8.05 -0.44 -37.62
C LEU A 238 8.05 0.09 -39.06
N ALA A 239 7.00 -0.23 -39.82
CA ALA A 239 6.84 0.27 -41.18
C ALA A 239 6.86 1.80 -41.18
N LYS A 240 7.62 2.36 -42.11
CA LYS A 240 7.69 3.82 -42.32
C LYS A 240 6.45 4.29 -43.06
N THR A 241 5.76 5.22 -42.45
CA THR A 241 4.62 5.91 -43.11
C THR A 241 4.97 7.32 -43.58
N ASP A 242 6.13 7.83 -43.12
CA ASP A 242 6.67 9.15 -43.46
C ASP A 242 8.21 9.14 -43.42
N LEU A 243 8.86 10.30 -43.30
CA LEU A 243 10.31 10.41 -43.14
C LEU A 243 10.84 9.99 -41.78
N SER A 244 9.97 9.67 -40.83
CA SER A 244 10.36 9.16 -39.49
C SER A 244 10.66 7.65 -39.52
N THR A 245 11.49 7.18 -38.59
CA THR A 245 11.77 5.77 -38.40
C THR A 245 11.20 5.35 -37.04
N PRO A 246 9.90 4.94 -36.98
CA PRO A 246 9.32 4.52 -35.75
C PRO A 246 9.93 3.19 -35.27
N LYS A 247 10.21 3.07 -33.97
CA LYS A 247 10.72 1.85 -33.33
C LYS A 247 9.85 1.46 -32.17
N ALA A 248 9.50 0.18 -32.09
CA ALA A 248 8.88 -0.41 -30.92
C ALA A 248 9.95 -1.07 -30.05
N TYR A 249 9.89 -0.85 -28.75
CA TYR A 249 10.76 -1.49 -27.78
C TYR A 249 9.93 -2.46 -26.94
N TYR A 250 10.48 -3.66 -26.72
CA TYR A 250 9.80 -4.65 -25.90
C TYR A 250 10.79 -5.44 -25.04
N ARG A 251 10.28 -5.93 -23.93
CA ARG A 251 10.96 -6.87 -23.04
C ARG A 251 9.89 -7.75 -22.38
N PHE A 252 10.10 -9.05 -22.36
CA PHE A 252 9.22 -9.98 -21.69
C PHE A 252 9.91 -10.54 -20.46
N THR A 253 9.46 -10.11 -19.29
CA THR A 253 9.98 -10.55 -17.99
C THR A 253 8.84 -10.94 -17.08
N ALA A 254 9.06 -11.89 -16.20
CA ALA A 254 8.13 -12.30 -15.16
C ALA A 254 8.89 -12.48 -13.84
N LEU A 255 8.30 -12.00 -12.73
CA LEU A 255 8.80 -12.31 -11.40
C LEU A 255 8.27 -13.68 -10.99
N LYS A 256 9.19 -14.60 -10.67
CA LYS A 256 8.90 -15.90 -10.09
C LYS A 256 9.20 -15.84 -8.60
N VAL A 257 8.24 -16.22 -7.78
CA VAL A 257 8.40 -16.36 -6.34
C VAL A 257 8.15 -17.83 -6.00
N ALA A 258 9.24 -18.56 -5.72
CA ALA A 258 9.17 -19.99 -5.49
C ALA A 258 8.58 -20.34 -4.11
N LEU A 259 8.88 -19.54 -3.10
CA LEU A 259 8.50 -19.77 -1.71
C LEU A 259 7.86 -18.51 -1.09
N PRO A 260 6.58 -18.25 -1.37
CA PRO A 260 5.89 -17.05 -0.87
C PRO A 260 5.88 -16.94 0.66
N ARG A 261 5.87 -18.05 1.39
CA ARG A 261 5.84 -18.12 2.86
C ARG A 261 7.09 -17.55 3.55
N PHE A 262 8.19 -17.40 2.81
CA PHE A 262 9.41 -16.79 3.35
C PHE A 262 9.31 -15.28 3.47
N ASN A 263 8.34 -14.69 2.77
CA ASN A 263 8.15 -13.26 2.72
C ASN A 263 7.03 -12.82 3.66
N VAL A 264 7.22 -11.69 4.31
CA VAL A 264 6.26 -11.13 5.27
C VAL A 264 5.76 -9.78 4.77
N LEU A 265 4.45 -9.58 4.86
CA LEU A 265 3.79 -8.31 4.62
C LEU A 265 3.58 -7.60 5.95
N ILE A 266 4.05 -6.36 6.06
CA ILE A 266 3.76 -5.52 7.23
C ILE A 266 2.77 -4.46 6.78
N ASP A 267 1.58 -4.49 7.36
CA ASP A 267 0.50 -3.60 6.94
C ASP A 267 0.35 -2.40 7.87
N ASN A 268 -0.19 -1.31 7.35
CA ASN A 268 -0.45 -0.07 8.09
C ASN A 268 0.81 0.50 8.78
N VAL A 269 1.89 0.70 8.02
CA VAL A 269 3.14 1.32 8.50
C VAL A 269 3.13 2.82 8.18
N LYS A 270 3.41 3.64 9.22
CA LYS A 270 3.39 5.12 9.12
C LYS A 270 4.80 5.69 9.17
#